data_ccc22d8b930acfe8332606ba60f23430
#
_entry.id   ccc22d8b930acfe8332606ba60f23430
#
_cell.length_a   1.000
_cell.length_b   1.000
_cell.length_c   1.000
_cell.angle_alpha   90.00
_cell.angle_beta   90.00
_cell.angle_gamma   90.00
#
_symmetry.space_group_name_H-M   'P 1'
#
loop_
_entity.id
_entity.type
_entity.pdbx_description
1 polymer ?
#
loop_
_entity_poly.entity_id
_entity_poly.type
_entity_poly.pdbx_seq_one_letter_code
_entity_poly.pdbx_strand_id
1 'polypeptide(L)'
;MQFLTIIRIVGVLVMSFSLTMLLPAAVALIYGDGGGREFLESFVLTFAVGATLWWFCRDYKDQLRSREGFLIVVLFWIVLGSLGAVPFILLEHPDLNFSESIFESFSGLTTTGATVITVLDDLPKAILFYRQFLQWLGGMGIIVLAIAIIPMMGLGKLY
;
A
#
# COMPACT_ATOMS: atom_id res chain seq x y z
N MET A 1 -19.01 17.15 -2.57
CA MET A 1 -18.10 16.03 -2.79
C MET A 1 -18.54 14.80 -2.04
N GLN A 2 -18.36 13.64 -2.63
CA GLN A 2 -18.79 12.36 -2.09
C GLN A 2 -17.70 11.76 -1.18
N PHE A 3 -17.31 12.47 -0.13
CA PHE A 3 -16.18 12.05 0.71
C PHE A 3 -16.40 10.68 1.37
N LEU A 4 -17.60 10.40 1.82
CA LEU A 4 -17.88 9.13 2.50
C LEU A 4 -17.77 7.94 1.53
N THR A 5 -18.23 8.13 0.29
CA THR A 5 -18.04 7.11 -0.75
C THR A 5 -16.57 6.90 -1.08
N ILE A 6 -15.80 8.00 -1.16
CA ILE A 6 -14.35 7.95 -1.39
C ILE A 6 -13.68 7.17 -0.27
N ILE A 7 -14.02 7.47 0.99
CA ILE A 7 -13.44 6.77 2.15
C ILE A 7 -13.78 5.28 2.11
N ARG A 8 -15.00 4.92 1.73
CA ARG A 8 -15.38 3.51 1.56
C ARG A 8 -14.48 2.80 0.55
N ILE A 9 -14.25 3.42 -0.59
CA ILE A 9 -13.42 2.85 -1.64
C ILE A 9 -11.97 2.71 -1.16
N VAL A 10 -11.44 3.75 -0.50
CA VAL A 10 -10.09 3.70 0.09
C VAL A 10 -10.00 2.56 1.10
N GLY A 11 -11.04 2.37 1.92
CA GLY A 11 -11.08 1.26 2.88
C GLY A 11 -10.98 -0.11 2.20
N VAL A 12 -11.70 -0.32 1.10
CA VAL A 12 -11.61 -1.56 0.31
C VAL A 12 -10.21 -1.75 -0.25
N LEU A 13 -9.60 -0.68 -0.77
CA LEU A 13 -8.24 -0.74 -1.30
C LEU A 13 -7.22 -1.06 -0.21
N VAL A 14 -7.39 -0.50 1.00
CA VAL A 14 -6.54 -0.79 2.15
C VAL A 14 -6.67 -2.24 2.57
N MET A 15 -7.88 -2.78 2.63
CA MET A 15 -8.09 -4.21 2.93
C MET A 15 -7.43 -5.11 1.89
N SER A 16 -7.55 -4.77 0.61
CA SER A 16 -6.90 -5.52 -0.46
C SER A 16 -5.38 -5.48 -0.34
N PHE A 17 -4.83 -4.31 -0.03
CA PHE A 17 -3.39 -4.15 0.20
C PHE A 17 -2.93 -4.99 1.40
N SER A 18 -3.72 -5.03 2.47
CA SER A 18 -3.35 -5.80 3.66
C SER A 18 -3.20 -7.29 3.35
N LEU A 19 -4.03 -7.83 2.45
CA LEU A 19 -3.92 -9.23 2.04
C LEU A 19 -2.56 -9.53 1.40
N THR A 20 -1.96 -8.55 0.72
CA THR A 20 -0.64 -8.73 0.11
C THR A 20 0.46 -8.88 1.15
N MET A 21 0.25 -8.39 2.38
CA MET A 21 1.23 -8.54 3.48
C MET A 21 1.37 -9.99 3.93
N LEU A 22 0.42 -10.85 3.58
CA LEU A 22 0.53 -12.28 3.86
C LEU A 22 1.61 -12.97 3.02
N LEU A 23 1.96 -12.40 1.86
CA LEU A 23 3.02 -12.96 1.02
C LEU A 23 4.40 -12.87 1.68
N PRO A 24 4.82 -11.71 2.22
CA PRO A 24 6.07 -11.66 3.01
C PRO A 24 6.02 -12.58 4.24
N ALA A 25 4.85 -12.71 4.89
CA ALA A 25 4.72 -13.63 6.01
C ALA A 25 4.98 -15.07 5.58
N ALA A 26 4.46 -15.47 4.41
CA ALA A 26 4.73 -16.79 3.85
C ALA A 26 6.22 -16.97 3.52
N VAL A 27 6.87 -15.95 2.97
CA VAL A 27 8.32 -15.97 2.73
C VAL A 27 9.08 -16.17 4.03
N ALA A 28 8.67 -15.51 5.11
CA ALA A 28 9.29 -15.67 6.42
C ALA A 28 9.17 -17.11 6.93
N LEU A 29 8.03 -17.76 6.70
CA LEU A 29 7.84 -19.17 7.07
C LEU A 29 8.73 -20.10 6.26
N ILE A 30 8.90 -19.82 4.97
CA ILE A 30 9.72 -20.65 4.08
C ILE A 30 11.20 -20.57 4.46
N TYR A 31 11.71 -19.37 4.69
CA TYR A 31 13.13 -19.18 5.00
C TYR A 31 13.47 -19.32 6.49
N GLY A 32 12.49 -19.08 7.37
CA GLY A 32 12.68 -19.24 8.80
C GLY A 32 13.66 -18.26 9.44
N ASP A 33 13.93 -17.13 8.79
CA ASP A 33 14.90 -16.14 9.28
C ASP A 33 14.28 -14.92 9.98
N GLY A 34 12.98 -14.99 10.28
CA GLY A 34 12.28 -13.97 11.06
C GLY A 34 11.39 -13.07 10.21
N GLY A 35 10.62 -12.23 10.89
CA GLY A 35 9.75 -11.24 10.23
C GLY A 35 8.30 -11.68 10.05
N GLY A 36 8.00 -12.97 10.19
CA GLY A 36 6.65 -13.49 9.96
C GLY A 36 5.62 -12.94 10.92
N ARG A 37 5.96 -12.84 12.20
CA ARG A 37 5.08 -12.28 13.22
C ARG A 37 4.75 -10.82 12.92
N GLU A 38 5.77 -10.04 12.59
CA GLU A 38 5.62 -8.62 12.32
C GLU A 38 4.75 -8.37 11.08
N PHE A 39 4.88 -9.19 10.05
CA PHE A 39 4.02 -9.10 8.88
C PHE A 39 2.58 -9.52 9.17
N LEU A 40 2.37 -10.51 10.04
CA LEU A 40 1.02 -10.89 10.47
C LEU A 40 0.38 -9.78 11.30
N GLU A 41 1.14 -9.16 12.20
CA GLU A 41 0.67 -8.03 12.99
C GLU A 41 0.33 -6.84 12.08
N SER A 42 1.18 -6.58 11.08
CA SER A 42 0.94 -5.53 10.09
C SER A 42 -0.32 -5.81 9.28
N PHE A 43 -0.53 -7.07 8.89
CA PHE A 43 -1.75 -7.48 8.18
C PHE A 43 -2.99 -7.18 9.02
N VAL A 44 -3.00 -7.62 10.29
CA VAL A 44 -4.15 -7.43 11.18
C VAL A 44 -4.44 -5.94 11.36
N LEU A 45 -3.41 -5.14 11.62
CA LEU A 45 -3.57 -3.71 11.84
C LEU A 45 -4.08 -3.00 10.58
N THR A 46 -3.49 -3.28 9.44
CA THR A 46 -3.87 -2.64 8.17
C THR A 46 -5.27 -3.07 7.75
N PHE A 47 -5.59 -4.35 7.88
CA PHE A 47 -6.92 -4.85 7.58
C PHE A 47 -7.97 -4.22 8.51
N ALA A 48 -7.66 -4.08 9.80
CA ALA A 48 -8.56 -3.44 10.75
C ALA A 48 -8.84 -1.99 10.37
N VAL A 49 -7.82 -1.24 9.95
CA VAL A 49 -7.99 0.15 9.49
C VAL A 49 -8.91 0.19 8.28
N GLY A 50 -8.65 -0.63 7.28
CA GLY A 50 -9.47 -0.70 6.06
C GLY A 50 -10.90 -1.12 6.34
N ALA A 51 -11.09 -2.14 7.17
CA ALA A 51 -12.40 -2.64 7.56
C ALA A 51 -13.20 -1.60 8.34
N THR A 52 -12.54 -0.84 9.21
CA THR A 52 -13.18 0.24 9.96
C THR A 52 -13.68 1.33 9.03
N LEU A 53 -12.84 1.78 8.09
CA LEU A 53 -13.22 2.78 7.11
C LEU A 53 -14.40 2.30 6.26
N TRP A 54 -14.33 1.06 5.79
CA TRP A 54 -15.40 0.48 4.99
C TRP A 54 -16.70 0.35 5.79
N TRP A 55 -16.61 -0.12 7.04
CA TRP A 55 -17.79 -0.35 7.88
C TRP A 55 -18.57 0.95 8.12
N PHE A 56 -17.88 2.03 8.48
CA PHE A 56 -18.53 3.30 8.75
C PHE A 56 -19.11 3.95 7.49
N CYS A 57 -18.59 3.62 6.33
CA CYS A 57 -19.01 4.24 5.06
C CYS A 57 -19.68 3.26 4.10
N ARG A 58 -20.02 2.06 4.55
CA ARG A 58 -20.51 0.98 3.66
C ARG A 58 -21.83 1.31 2.95
N ASP A 59 -22.65 2.16 3.55
CA ASP A 59 -23.96 2.52 3.00
C ASP A 59 -23.88 3.64 1.97
N TYR A 60 -22.74 4.29 1.83
CA TYR A 60 -22.53 5.40 0.92
C TYR A 60 -22.01 4.86 -0.42
N LYS A 61 -22.90 4.79 -1.42
CA LYS A 61 -22.61 4.22 -2.74
C LYS A 61 -22.98 5.20 -3.85
N ASP A 62 -22.66 6.47 -3.67
CA ASP A 62 -22.95 7.50 -4.63
C ASP A 62 -22.05 7.37 -5.87
N GLN A 63 -22.54 7.87 -7.01
CA GLN A 63 -21.74 7.91 -8.21
C GLN A 63 -20.64 8.96 -8.08
N LEU A 64 -19.43 8.59 -8.53
CA LEU A 64 -18.27 9.44 -8.45
C LEU A 64 -18.05 10.14 -9.80
N ARG A 65 -17.65 11.41 -9.72
CA ARG A 65 -17.22 12.18 -10.87
C ARG A 65 -15.72 11.98 -11.12
N SER A 66 -15.24 12.42 -12.28
CA SER A 66 -13.82 12.28 -12.64
C SER A 66 -12.86 12.87 -11.62
N ARG A 67 -13.19 14.05 -11.08
CA ARG A 67 -12.35 14.70 -10.06
C ARG A 67 -12.24 13.89 -8.77
N GLU A 68 -13.29 13.17 -8.43
CA GLU A 68 -13.30 12.31 -7.24
C GLU A 68 -12.45 11.05 -7.47
N GLY A 69 -12.40 10.59 -8.71
CA GLY A 69 -11.48 9.53 -9.10
C GLY A 69 -10.02 9.92 -8.90
N PHE A 70 -9.67 11.13 -9.29
CA PHE A 70 -8.31 11.65 -9.04
C PHE A 70 -8.00 11.74 -7.56
N LEU A 71 -8.98 12.18 -6.75
CA LEU A 71 -8.82 12.24 -5.30
C LEU A 71 -8.60 10.86 -4.69
N ILE A 72 -9.34 9.84 -5.17
CA ILE A 72 -9.16 8.45 -4.73
C ILE A 72 -7.72 8.01 -5.02
N VAL A 73 -7.19 8.32 -6.18
CA VAL A 73 -5.82 7.96 -6.55
C VAL A 73 -4.80 8.61 -5.62
N VAL A 74 -4.95 9.89 -5.33
CA VAL A 74 -4.05 10.61 -4.42
C VAL A 74 -4.11 9.98 -3.02
N LEU A 75 -5.32 9.74 -2.52
CA LEU A 75 -5.51 9.12 -1.21
C LEU A 75 -4.95 7.69 -1.18
N PHE A 76 -5.12 6.94 -2.25
CA PHE A 76 -4.56 5.59 -2.38
C PHE A 76 -3.04 5.62 -2.14
N TRP A 77 -2.33 6.49 -2.87
CA TRP A 77 -0.87 6.59 -2.73
C TRP A 77 -0.45 7.03 -1.33
N ILE A 78 -1.13 8.04 -0.76
CA ILE A 78 -0.80 8.54 0.57
C ILE A 78 -1.10 7.49 1.64
N VAL A 79 -2.28 6.90 1.60
CA VAL A 79 -2.71 5.95 2.63
C VAL A 79 -1.91 4.65 2.54
N LEU A 80 -1.75 4.10 1.34
CA LEU A 80 -0.98 2.87 1.18
C LEU A 80 0.50 3.07 1.49
N GLY A 81 1.07 4.21 1.10
CA GLY A 81 2.45 4.53 1.46
C GLY A 81 2.63 4.61 2.96
N SER A 82 1.70 5.24 3.66
CA SER A 82 1.74 5.36 5.12
C SER A 82 1.57 4.01 5.81
N LEU A 83 0.57 3.24 5.43
CA LEU A 83 0.30 1.92 6.02
C LEU A 83 1.35 0.89 5.61
N GLY A 84 1.93 1.04 4.43
CA GLY A 84 3.04 0.19 3.99
C GLY A 84 4.29 0.32 4.83
N ALA A 85 4.42 1.40 5.60
CA ALA A 85 5.54 1.59 6.52
C ALA A 85 5.40 0.74 7.80
N VAL A 86 4.21 0.22 8.11
CA VAL A 86 3.97 -0.52 9.37
C VAL A 86 4.92 -1.70 9.54
N PRO A 87 5.14 -2.57 8.53
CA PRO A 87 6.11 -3.66 8.69
C PRO A 87 7.52 -3.16 9.01
N PHE A 88 7.95 -2.05 8.41
CA PHE A 88 9.27 -1.47 8.70
C PHE A 88 9.37 -0.95 10.12
N ILE A 89 8.27 -0.39 10.66
CA ILE A 89 8.23 0.13 12.02
C ILE A 89 8.28 -1.01 13.04
N LEU A 90 7.58 -2.11 12.77
CA LEU A 90 7.47 -3.24 13.70
C LEU A 90 8.71 -4.13 13.72
N LEU A 91 9.47 -4.18 12.62
CA LEU A 91 10.65 -5.03 12.53
C LEU A 91 11.81 -4.45 13.36
N GLU A 92 12.49 -5.34 14.12
CA GLU A 92 13.69 -4.97 14.86
C GLU A 92 14.91 -4.83 13.95
N HIS A 93 14.93 -5.62 12.89
CA HIS A 93 15.99 -5.57 11.89
C HIS A 93 15.35 -5.47 10.48
N PRO A 94 15.59 -4.38 9.75
CA PRO A 94 16.44 -3.25 10.09
C PRO A 94 15.81 -2.36 11.17
N ASP A 95 16.65 -1.79 12.03
CA ASP A 95 16.19 -0.86 13.08
C ASP A 95 15.97 0.52 12.46
N LEU A 96 14.76 0.74 11.96
CA LEU A 96 14.38 1.99 11.30
C LEU A 96 13.50 2.81 12.23
N ASN A 97 13.78 4.10 12.30
CA ASN A 97 12.88 5.02 13.00
C ASN A 97 11.63 5.28 12.15
N PHE A 98 10.68 6.06 12.67
CA PHE A 98 9.43 6.35 11.99
C PHE A 98 9.66 6.99 10.63
N SER A 99 10.51 8.02 10.57
CA SER A 99 10.79 8.74 9.31
C SER A 99 11.43 7.85 8.27
N GLU A 100 12.37 7.02 8.69
CA GLU A 100 13.05 6.07 7.80
C GLU A 100 12.09 5.00 7.27
N SER A 101 11.18 4.52 8.11
CA SER A 101 10.16 3.55 7.72
C SER A 101 9.20 4.12 6.67
N ILE A 102 8.74 5.36 6.88
CA ILE A 102 7.91 6.07 5.91
C ILE A 102 8.67 6.25 4.60
N PHE A 103 9.93 6.65 4.67
CA PHE A 103 10.77 6.82 3.48
C PHE A 103 10.89 5.52 2.68
N GLU A 104 11.20 4.41 3.35
CA GLU A 104 11.34 3.12 2.68
C GLU A 104 10.03 2.69 2.00
N SER A 105 8.90 2.87 2.68
CA SER A 105 7.60 2.51 2.13
C SER A 105 7.27 3.33 0.89
N PHE A 106 7.38 4.66 0.96
CA PHE A 106 7.09 5.53 -0.18
C PHE A 106 8.08 5.32 -1.32
N SER A 107 9.36 5.16 -0.99
CA SER A 107 10.38 4.89 -2.02
C SER A 107 10.07 3.62 -2.80
N GLY A 108 9.66 2.57 -2.11
CA GLY A 108 9.25 1.33 -2.78
C GLY A 108 7.98 1.52 -3.61
N LEU A 109 6.94 2.05 -2.99
CA LEU A 109 5.63 2.17 -3.63
C LEU A 109 5.65 3.13 -4.83
N THR A 110 6.46 4.18 -4.78
CA THR A 110 6.63 5.10 -5.92
C THR A 110 7.65 4.62 -6.96
N THR A 111 8.17 3.41 -6.78
CA THR A 111 9.20 2.80 -7.65
C THR A 111 10.51 3.60 -7.72
N THR A 112 10.77 4.44 -6.73
CA THR A 112 12.01 5.23 -6.66
C THR A 112 13.21 4.32 -6.38
N GLY A 113 13.06 3.37 -5.47
CA GLY A 113 14.09 2.39 -5.16
C GLY A 113 15.22 2.90 -4.26
N ALA A 114 15.15 4.15 -3.81
CA ALA A 114 16.14 4.68 -2.87
C ALA A 114 15.95 4.03 -1.49
N THR A 115 17.05 3.84 -0.76
CA THR A 115 17.01 3.19 0.54
C THR A 115 17.90 3.90 1.55
N VAL A 116 17.45 3.91 2.80
CA VAL A 116 18.25 4.32 3.95
C VAL A 116 18.90 3.13 4.65
N ILE A 117 18.59 1.91 4.20
CA ILE A 117 19.16 0.69 4.77
C ILE A 117 20.56 0.49 4.20
N THR A 118 21.55 0.38 5.08
CA THR A 118 22.96 0.31 4.67
C THR A 118 23.44 -1.11 4.37
N VAL A 119 22.84 -2.13 5.02
CA VAL A 119 23.25 -3.52 4.88
C VAL A 119 22.05 -4.36 4.52
N LEU A 120 21.76 -4.43 3.21
CA LEU A 120 20.58 -5.14 2.70
C LEU A 120 20.74 -6.65 2.77
N ASP A 121 21.97 -7.16 2.56
CA ASP A 121 22.21 -8.61 2.44
C ASP A 121 21.95 -9.37 3.75
N ASP A 122 22.03 -8.68 4.89
CA ASP A 122 21.85 -9.28 6.21
C ASP A 122 20.39 -9.25 6.68
N LEU A 123 19.48 -8.70 5.88
CA LEU A 123 18.08 -8.60 6.26
C LEU A 123 17.35 -9.95 6.13
N PRO A 124 16.30 -10.17 6.95
CA PRO A 124 15.41 -11.30 6.71
C PRO A 124 14.84 -11.29 5.30
N LYS A 125 14.68 -12.47 4.70
CA LYS A 125 14.20 -12.59 3.32
C LYS A 125 12.80 -12.01 3.15
N ALA A 126 11.97 -12.05 4.19
CA ALA A 126 10.62 -11.48 4.16
C ALA A 126 10.66 -9.98 3.87
N ILE A 127 11.54 -9.22 4.54
CA ILE A 127 11.62 -7.78 4.35
C ILE A 127 12.23 -7.43 2.99
N LEU A 128 13.19 -8.21 2.52
CA LEU A 128 13.74 -8.04 1.17
C LEU A 128 12.66 -8.26 0.11
N PHE A 129 11.86 -9.31 0.28
CA PHE A 129 10.74 -9.59 -0.59
C PHE A 129 9.73 -8.44 -0.57
N TYR A 130 9.38 -7.95 0.64
CA TYR A 130 8.40 -6.89 0.81
C TYR A 130 8.83 -5.59 0.11
N ARG A 131 10.10 -5.20 0.25
CA ARG A 131 10.64 -4.02 -0.42
C ARG A 131 10.46 -4.11 -1.93
N GLN A 132 10.82 -5.24 -2.52
CA GLN A 132 10.68 -5.46 -3.97
C GLN A 132 9.21 -5.58 -4.38
N PHE A 133 8.40 -6.19 -3.54
CA PHE A 133 6.97 -6.33 -3.81
C PHE A 133 6.25 -4.97 -3.84
N LEU A 134 6.63 -4.05 -2.95
CA LEU A 134 6.11 -2.68 -2.98
C LEU A 134 6.41 -1.99 -4.30
N GLN A 135 7.63 -2.16 -4.82
CA GLN A 135 8.02 -1.60 -6.11
C GLN A 135 7.21 -2.22 -7.26
N TRP A 136 6.97 -3.51 -7.20
CA TRP A 136 6.14 -4.18 -8.20
C TRP A 136 4.69 -3.67 -8.14
N LEU A 137 4.12 -3.57 -6.95
CA LEU A 137 2.77 -3.03 -6.76
C LEU A 137 2.68 -1.59 -7.27
N GLY A 138 3.68 -0.77 -6.95
CA GLY A 138 3.71 0.61 -7.40
C GLY A 138 3.79 0.73 -8.90
N GLY A 139 4.63 -0.07 -9.54
CA GLY A 139 4.74 -0.11 -10.99
C GLY A 139 3.44 -0.54 -11.67
N MET A 140 2.80 -1.58 -11.14
CA MET A 140 1.49 -2.01 -11.63
C MET A 140 0.44 -0.93 -11.40
N GLY A 141 0.47 -0.27 -10.26
CA GLY A 141 -0.44 0.82 -9.95
C GLY A 141 -0.34 1.98 -10.91
N ILE A 142 0.87 2.34 -11.31
CA ILE A 142 1.10 3.41 -12.30
C ILE A 142 0.50 3.03 -13.64
N ILE A 143 0.67 1.79 -14.08
CA ILE A 143 0.11 1.31 -15.36
C ILE A 143 -1.42 1.34 -15.31
N VAL A 144 -2.03 0.82 -14.25
CA VAL A 144 -3.48 0.82 -14.07
C VAL A 144 -4.01 2.26 -14.04
N LEU A 145 -3.30 3.15 -13.34
CA LEU A 145 -3.64 4.55 -13.26
C LEU A 145 -3.63 5.22 -14.64
N ALA A 146 -2.59 4.98 -15.42
CA ALA A 146 -2.48 5.54 -16.77
C ALA A 146 -3.65 5.09 -17.65
N ILE A 147 -3.98 3.80 -17.61
CA ILE A 147 -5.09 3.24 -18.37
C ILE A 147 -6.43 3.86 -17.93
N ALA A 148 -6.61 4.08 -16.62
CA ALA A 148 -7.85 4.67 -16.09
C ALA A 148 -7.95 6.17 -16.43
N ILE A 149 -6.84 6.89 -16.40
CA ILE A 149 -6.82 8.35 -16.59
C ILE A 149 -7.04 8.75 -18.05
N ILE A 150 -6.49 8.00 -19.01
CA ILE A 150 -6.58 8.36 -20.43
C ILE A 150 -8.03 8.61 -20.88
N PRO A 151 -9.01 7.74 -20.59
CA PRO A 151 -10.40 8.05 -20.91
C PRO A 151 -10.95 9.27 -20.19
N MET A 152 -10.52 9.49 -18.91
CA MET A 152 -10.99 10.59 -18.10
C MET A 152 -10.48 11.95 -18.59
N MET A 153 -9.37 11.97 -19.31
CA MET A 153 -8.82 13.20 -19.91
C MET A 153 -9.55 13.62 -21.18
N GLY A 154 -10.61 12.91 -21.53
CA GLY A 154 -11.45 13.30 -22.65
C GLY A 154 -11.07 12.71 -24.00
N LEU A 155 -10.05 11.87 -24.07
CA LEU A 155 -9.68 11.22 -25.33
C LEU A 155 -10.82 10.32 -25.84
N GLY A 156 -11.58 9.73 -24.93
CA GLY A 156 -12.75 8.95 -25.28
C GLY A 156 -13.94 9.77 -25.77
N LYS A 157 -13.94 11.09 -25.56
CA LYS A 157 -15.00 11.98 -26.02
C LYS A 157 -14.85 12.41 -27.46
N LEU A 158 -13.78 12.03 -28.11
CA LEU A 158 -13.55 12.32 -29.53
C LEU A 158 -14.36 11.42 -30.45
N TYR A 159 -15.03 10.43 -29.90
CA TYR A 159 -15.88 9.50 -30.63
C TYR A 159 -17.35 9.83 -30.42
#